data_db168481a122e46282bf2d51d77c54bb
#
_entry.id   db168481a122e46282bf2d51d77c54bb
#
_cell.length_a   1.000
_cell.length_b   1.000
_cell.length_c   1.000
_cell.angle_alpha   90.00
_cell.angle_beta   90.00
_cell.angle_gamma   90.00
#
_symmetry.space_group_name_H-M   'P 1'
#
loop_
_entity.id
_entity.type
_entity.pdbx_description
1 polymer ?
#
loop_
_entity_poly.entity_id
_entity_poly.type
_entity_poly.pdbx_seq_one_letter_code
_entity_poly.pdbx_strand_id
1 'polypeptide(L)'
;MTKLVINPSKKQSKINKEIYGHFSEHLGRCIYEGIYVGEDSPIPNKNGMRTDVVEALKHIRIPVLRWPGGCFADEYHWKDGIGPKETRKKMINTHWGGVVEDNSFGTHEFFELCEQLGCEAYVNGNLGSGTVQEMSEWVEYITFEGVSPMADLRKKNGHEKPWKLDFFGVGNENWGCGGNMNPDFYANEYRRYQTYVRNYHPDHPIHKVCCGANVDDYEWTSEVLKTTHNHCLKELHGNMDGLSLHYYVHPEGWEIKGSATDFDDKVWYKSLNKALFMETLIERHGHIMDEYDPEKKIGMIVDEWGAWYTVEPGTNPGFLYQQNTMRDALIAGITLNIFNKHSDRVKMANLAQIVNVLQSVILTDGADMILTPTYHVFDMYKYHQDAMLVDSSIETETIGVEEEWQVPNLAESVSVAEDGAVHITLTNLSLDKDYEIRTILTDYQVNEVKGEIVHGEMHEMNTFETPDQVRVKEFNEVEKTAEGIRFTIPKCSVLHLEVR
;
A
#
# COMPACT_ATOMS: atom_id res chain seq x y z
N MET A 1 9.90 -0.94 -33.26
CA MET A 1 8.82 0.00 -32.90
C MET A 1 7.69 -0.82 -32.31
N THR A 2 7.39 -0.60 -31.06
CA THR A 2 6.37 -1.31 -30.27
C THR A 2 5.04 -0.56 -30.34
N LYS A 3 3.94 -1.29 -30.43
CA LYS A 3 2.61 -0.70 -30.55
C LYS A 3 1.87 -0.74 -29.21
N LEU A 4 1.34 0.43 -28.79
CA LEU A 4 0.40 0.57 -27.69
C LEU A 4 -0.94 1.04 -28.25
N VAL A 5 -2.00 0.26 -28.05
CA VAL A 5 -3.36 0.61 -28.49
C VAL A 5 -4.20 0.94 -27.26
N ILE A 6 -4.86 2.08 -27.30
CA ILE A 6 -5.70 2.60 -26.22
C ILE A 6 -7.06 2.97 -26.78
N ASN A 7 -8.12 2.54 -26.09
CA ASN A 7 -9.48 2.99 -26.39
C ASN A 7 -10.05 3.78 -25.20
N PRO A 8 -9.89 5.11 -25.17
CA PRO A 8 -10.33 5.97 -24.06
C PRO A 8 -11.85 5.93 -23.82
N SER A 9 -12.63 5.56 -24.85
CA SER A 9 -14.10 5.45 -24.74
C SER A 9 -14.55 4.17 -24.07
N LYS A 10 -13.73 3.11 -24.07
CA LYS A 10 -14.05 1.82 -23.47
C LYS A 10 -13.65 1.78 -22.00
N LYS A 11 -14.44 2.45 -21.17
CA LYS A 11 -14.26 2.47 -19.71
C LYS A 11 -14.60 1.10 -19.14
N GLN A 12 -13.77 0.64 -18.18
CA GLN A 12 -13.90 -0.65 -17.50
C GLN A 12 -14.33 -0.45 -16.04
N SER A 13 -13.40 -0.34 -15.14
CA SER A 13 -13.63 -0.17 -13.70
C SER A 13 -13.05 1.13 -13.18
N LYS A 14 -13.55 1.60 -12.04
CA LYS A 14 -12.96 2.72 -11.34
C LYS A 14 -11.69 2.25 -10.60
N ILE A 15 -10.60 2.94 -10.79
CA ILE A 15 -9.39 2.78 -10.00
C ILE A 15 -9.61 3.51 -8.68
N ASN A 16 -9.91 2.77 -7.62
CA ASN A 16 -10.11 3.37 -6.30
C ASN A 16 -8.81 4.04 -5.83
N LYS A 17 -8.92 5.26 -5.27
CA LYS A 17 -7.76 5.99 -4.75
C LYS A 17 -6.98 5.15 -3.71
N GLU A 18 -7.67 4.34 -2.91
CA GLU A 18 -7.10 3.52 -1.83
C GLU A 18 -6.11 2.44 -2.34
N ILE A 19 -6.05 2.15 -3.64
CA ILE A 19 -4.99 1.34 -4.29
C ILE A 19 -3.60 1.96 -4.05
N TYR A 20 -3.55 3.27 -3.82
CA TYR A 20 -2.32 4.04 -3.56
C TYR A 20 -2.08 4.28 -2.06
N GLY A 21 -2.64 3.42 -1.21
CA GLY A 21 -2.52 3.47 0.23
C GLY A 21 -1.14 3.07 0.75
N HIS A 22 -0.93 3.35 2.02
CA HIS A 22 0.32 3.06 2.70
C HIS A 22 0.07 2.43 4.06
N PHE A 23 1.10 1.76 4.55
CA PHE A 23 1.11 1.07 5.83
C PHE A 23 2.14 1.66 6.78
N SER A 24 1.73 1.91 8.00
CA SER A 24 2.60 2.30 9.11
C SER A 24 2.43 1.35 10.29
N GLU A 25 3.53 0.94 10.89
CA GLU A 25 3.54 0.00 11.99
C GLU A 25 4.49 0.48 13.09
N HIS A 26 4.21 0.10 14.33
CA HIS A 26 5.16 0.18 15.43
C HIS A 26 6.30 -0.82 15.19
N LEU A 27 7.10 -0.54 14.17
CA LEU A 27 8.22 -1.33 13.68
C LEU A 27 9.41 -0.42 13.41
N GLY A 28 10.55 -0.72 14.01
CA GLY A 28 11.78 0.02 13.80
C GLY A 28 11.60 1.53 13.97
N ARG A 29 11.96 2.28 12.93
CA ARG A 29 11.85 3.73 12.90
C ARG A 29 10.75 4.23 11.96
N CYS A 30 9.68 3.43 11.74
CA CYS A 30 8.56 3.87 10.92
C CYS A 30 7.81 5.01 11.59
N ILE A 31 7.32 4.77 12.81
CA ILE A 31 6.56 5.79 13.56
C ILE A 31 7.52 6.70 14.34
N TYR A 32 8.21 6.17 15.33
CA TYR A 32 9.18 6.96 16.12
C TYR A 32 10.42 7.29 15.30
N GLU A 33 10.88 8.55 15.36
CA GLU A 33 11.96 9.13 14.56
C GLU A 33 11.62 9.28 13.05
N GLY A 34 10.77 8.44 12.50
CA GLY A 34 10.33 8.49 11.11
C GLY A 34 9.19 9.49 10.90
N ILE A 35 8.02 9.23 11.46
CA ILE A 35 6.83 10.09 11.34
C ILE A 35 6.70 11.01 12.55
N TYR A 36 6.90 10.46 13.75
CA TYR A 36 6.65 11.11 15.03
C TYR A 36 7.95 11.30 15.81
N VAL A 37 8.21 12.54 16.18
CA VAL A 37 9.42 12.94 16.95
C VAL A 37 9.09 13.55 18.31
N GLY A 38 7.78 13.71 18.61
CA GLY A 38 7.34 14.41 19.81
C GLY A 38 7.33 15.93 19.66
N GLU A 39 6.45 16.57 20.43
CA GLU A 39 6.20 18.02 20.33
C GLU A 39 7.41 18.87 20.73
N ASP A 40 8.23 18.38 21.67
CA ASP A 40 9.41 19.07 22.19
C ASP A 40 10.68 18.85 21.35
N SER A 41 10.57 18.10 20.25
CA SER A 41 11.70 17.80 19.35
C SER A 41 12.24 19.08 18.69
N PRO A 42 13.57 19.22 18.54
CA PRO A 42 14.16 20.29 17.73
C PRO A 42 13.91 20.12 16.22
N ILE A 43 13.49 18.92 15.77
CA ILE A 43 13.09 18.65 14.39
C ILE A 43 11.75 19.35 14.15
N PRO A 44 11.59 20.13 13.05
CA PRO A 44 10.34 20.81 12.74
C PRO A 44 9.16 19.85 12.76
N ASN A 45 8.18 20.14 13.59
CA ASN A 45 7.01 19.30 13.76
C ASN A 45 5.75 20.10 14.05
N LYS A 46 4.60 19.46 13.79
CA LYS A 46 3.28 19.93 14.23
C LYS A 46 2.63 18.83 15.06
N ASN A 47 2.39 19.09 16.35
CA ASN A 47 1.83 18.12 17.30
C ASN A 47 2.67 16.81 17.32
N GLY A 48 4.00 16.93 17.22
CA GLY A 48 4.94 15.83 17.20
C GLY A 48 5.18 15.15 15.84
N MET A 49 4.35 15.43 14.82
CA MET A 49 4.51 14.89 13.46
C MET A 49 5.53 15.72 12.68
N ARG A 50 6.53 15.09 12.06
CA ARG A 50 7.52 15.76 11.21
C ARG A 50 6.85 16.49 10.05
N THR A 51 7.09 17.79 9.92
CA THR A 51 6.44 18.60 8.87
C THR A 51 6.94 18.25 7.48
N ASP A 52 8.23 17.93 7.31
CA ASP A 52 8.81 17.50 6.04
C ASP A 52 8.20 16.20 5.53
N VAL A 53 8.05 15.21 6.40
CA VAL A 53 7.39 13.91 6.07
C VAL A 53 5.92 14.13 5.72
N VAL A 54 5.19 14.90 6.52
CA VAL A 54 3.77 15.18 6.24
C VAL A 54 3.58 15.91 4.92
N GLU A 55 4.42 16.90 4.60
CA GLU A 55 4.34 17.62 3.33
C GLU A 55 4.65 16.73 2.13
N ALA A 56 5.68 15.89 2.23
CA ALA A 56 6.02 14.91 1.18
C ALA A 56 4.88 13.93 0.92
N LEU A 57 4.25 13.39 1.96
CA LEU A 57 3.13 12.46 1.85
C LEU A 57 1.85 13.11 1.29
N LYS A 58 1.59 14.37 1.64
CA LYS A 58 0.51 15.16 1.03
C LYS A 58 0.74 15.41 -0.45
N HIS A 59 1.99 15.62 -0.87
CA HIS A 59 2.32 15.84 -2.28
C HIS A 59 1.94 14.64 -3.15
N ILE A 60 2.19 13.42 -2.69
CA ILE A 60 1.78 12.20 -3.40
C ILE A 60 0.30 11.83 -3.19
N ARG A 61 -0.46 12.66 -2.46
CA ARG A 61 -1.91 12.49 -2.20
C ARG A 61 -2.23 11.14 -1.57
N ILE A 62 -1.49 10.76 -0.51
CA ILE A 62 -1.77 9.50 0.20
C ILE A 62 -3.26 9.40 0.58
N PRO A 63 -3.99 8.38 0.09
CA PRO A 63 -5.45 8.33 0.25
C PRO A 63 -5.89 7.66 1.55
N VAL A 64 -5.13 6.68 2.03
CA VAL A 64 -5.42 5.89 3.22
C VAL A 64 -4.13 5.48 3.91
N LEU A 65 -4.15 5.47 5.24
CA LEU A 65 -3.04 5.02 6.07
C LEU A 65 -3.51 3.92 7.02
N ARG A 66 -2.84 2.75 6.96
CA ARG A 66 -3.06 1.61 7.85
C ARG A 66 -2.15 1.68 9.07
N TRP A 67 -2.71 1.42 10.28
CA TRP A 67 -2.07 1.46 11.59
C TRP A 67 -2.86 0.58 12.59
N PRO A 68 -2.35 0.06 13.72
CA PRO A 68 -1.02 0.28 14.33
C PRO A 68 0.05 -0.70 13.83
N GLY A 69 -0.32 -1.62 12.96
CA GLY A 69 0.60 -2.60 12.45
C GLY A 69 -0.05 -3.71 11.68
N GLY A 70 0.82 -4.60 11.27
CA GLY A 70 0.67 -5.97 10.92
C GLY A 70 0.76 -6.82 12.18
N CYS A 71 1.88 -7.54 12.38
CA CYS A 71 2.06 -8.39 13.55
C CYS A 71 1.93 -7.65 14.89
N PHE A 72 2.35 -6.40 14.95
CA PHE A 72 2.21 -5.60 16.18
C PHE A 72 0.74 -5.38 16.57
N ALA A 73 -0.18 -5.28 15.61
CA ALA A 73 -1.61 -5.05 15.89
C ALA A 73 -2.23 -6.12 16.78
N ASP A 74 -1.84 -7.39 16.61
CA ASP A 74 -2.39 -8.52 17.36
C ASP A 74 -1.77 -8.71 18.76
N GLU A 75 -0.85 -7.84 19.16
CA GLU A 75 -0.34 -7.68 20.52
C GLU A 75 -0.66 -6.30 21.13
N TYR A 76 -1.23 -5.36 20.33
CA TYR A 76 -1.49 -4.00 20.77
C TYR A 76 -2.81 -3.86 21.54
N HIS A 77 -2.68 -3.36 22.77
CA HIS A 77 -3.84 -3.02 23.62
C HIS A 77 -4.06 -1.51 23.57
N TRP A 78 -5.01 -1.06 22.77
CA TRP A 78 -5.23 0.34 22.42
C TRP A 78 -5.40 1.29 23.61
N LYS A 79 -5.94 0.78 24.75
CA LYS A 79 -6.08 1.56 25.99
C LYS A 79 -4.72 1.98 26.59
N ASP A 80 -3.67 1.25 26.30
CA ASP A 80 -2.32 1.59 26.76
C ASP A 80 -1.73 2.80 25.98
N GLY A 81 -2.27 3.12 24.79
CA GLY A 81 -1.88 4.24 23.94
C GLY A 81 -2.79 5.48 24.02
N ILE A 82 -3.61 5.64 25.05
CA ILE A 82 -4.49 6.79 25.24
C ILE A 82 -4.29 7.49 26.59
N GLY A 83 -4.82 8.69 26.74
CA GLY A 83 -4.65 9.51 27.95
C GLY A 83 -3.28 10.21 28.00
N PRO A 84 -2.90 10.78 29.17
CA PRO A 84 -1.63 11.50 29.31
C PRO A 84 -0.43 10.61 29.00
N LYS A 85 0.47 11.09 28.15
CA LYS A 85 1.60 10.29 27.62
C LYS A 85 2.50 9.73 28.71
N GLU A 86 2.74 10.49 29.78
CA GLU A 86 3.56 10.08 30.93
C GLU A 86 2.97 8.93 31.76
N THR A 87 1.68 8.63 31.59
CA THR A 87 0.99 7.53 32.28
C THR A 87 0.70 6.31 31.41
N ARG A 88 1.03 6.41 30.13
CA ARG A 88 0.81 5.29 29.19
C ARG A 88 1.72 4.12 29.53
N LYS A 89 1.18 2.92 29.41
CA LYS A 89 1.96 1.71 29.69
C LYS A 89 2.98 1.47 28.59
N LYS A 90 4.17 1.04 29.02
CA LYS A 90 5.20 0.55 28.10
C LYS A 90 5.01 -0.93 27.85
N MET A 91 5.34 -1.38 26.65
CA MET A 91 5.34 -2.79 26.28
C MET A 91 6.62 -3.16 25.54
N ILE A 92 6.93 -4.45 25.51
CA ILE A 92 8.03 -4.97 24.70
C ILE A 92 7.45 -5.26 23.30
N ASN A 93 8.08 -4.71 22.26
CA ASN A 93 7.78 -5.08 20.89
C ASN A 93 8.45 -6.41 20.57
N THR A 94 7.75 -7.50 20.75
CA THR A 94 8.31 -8.87 20.67
C THR A 94 8.58 -9.29 19.23
N HIS A 95 7.83 -8.75 18.26
CA HIS A 95 8.02 -9.04 16.84
C HIS A 95 9.18 -8.25 16.25
N TRP A 96 9.31 -6.98 16.65
CA TRP A 96 10.19 -6.05 15.95
C TRP A 96 11.29 -5.49 16.85
N GLY A 97 12.44 -6.17 16.83
CA GLY A 97 13.68 -5.70 17.43
C GLY A 97 13.78 -5.83 18.95
N GLY A 98 12.75 -6.31 19.66
CA GLY A 98 12.76 -6.48 21.10
C GLY A 98 12.87 -5.17 21.89
N VAL A 99 12.46 -4.06 21.30
CA VAL A 99 12.52 -2.72 21.91
C VAL A 99 11.32 -2.43 22.78
N VAL A 100 11.47 -1.44 23.66
CA VAL A 100 10.36 -0.96 24.50
C VAL A 100 9.58 0.10 23.74
N GLU A 101 8.30 -0.18 23.49
CA GLU A 101 7.33 0.79 23.00
C GLU A 101 6.78 1.59 24.19
N ASP A 102 6.85 2.91 24.13
CA ASP A 102 6.35 3.79 25.21
C ASP A 102 4.91 4.26 25.02
N ASN A 103 4.32 3.91 23.88
CA ASN A 103 2.96 4.29 23.50
C ASN A 103 2.71 5.80 23.42
N SER A 104 3.76 6.61 23.23
CA SER A 104 3.61 8.05 23.04
C SER A 104 2.86 8.42 21.73
N PHE A 105 2.86 7.49 20.78
CA PHE A 105 2.00 7.52 19.60
C PHE A 105 0.90 6.47 19.71
N GLY A 106 -0.34 6.90 19.83
CA GLY A 106 -1.51 6.03 19.97
C GLY A 106 -2.68 6.55 19.13
N THR A 107 -3.91 6.23 19.54
CA THR A 107 -5.12 6.57 18.78
C THR A 107 -5.23 8.05 18.43
N HIS A 108 -5.00 8.94 19.39
CA HIS A 108 -5.10 10.38 19.17
C HIS A 108 -4.06 10.89 18.18
N GLU A 109 -2.83 10.45 18.33
CA GLU A 109 -1.73 10.84 17.46
C GLU A 109 -1.91 10.30 16.03
N PHE A 110 -2.45 9.08 15.89
CA PHE A 110 -2.76 8.50 14.58
C PHE A 110 -3.84 9.30 13.83
N PHE A 111 -4.93 9.64 14.50
CA PHE A 111 -5.98 10.44 13.86
C PHE A 111 -5.54 11.90 13.60
N GLU A 112 -4.72 12.49 14.46
CA GLU A 112 -4.07 13.78 14.18
C GLU A 112 -3.20 13.69 12.91
N LEU A 113 -2.43 12.61 12.73
CA LEU A 113 -1.66 12.38 11.51
C LEU A 113 -2.57 12.27 10.28
N CYS A 114 -3.65 11.49 10.34
CA CYS A 114 -4.61 11.37 9.25
C CYS A 114 -5.27 12.71 8.90
N GLU A 115 -5.61 13.53 9.89
CA GLU A 115 -6.15 14.89 9.68
C GLU A 115 -5.12 15.82 9.01
N GLN A 116 -3.86 15.78 9.43
CA GLN A 116 -2.79 16.55 8.79
C GLN A 116 -2.54 16.12 7.35
N LEU A 117 -2.58 14.83 7.06
CA LEU A 117 -2.42 14.26 5.72
C LEU A 117 -3.65 14.49 4.84
N GLY A 118 -4.84 14.57 5.43
CA GLY A 118 -6.12 14.58 4.72
C GLY A 118 -6.47 13.21 4.12
N CYS A 119 -6.03 12.12 4.75
CA CYS A 119 -6.24 10.76 4.30
C CYS A 119 -7.27 10.02 5.16
N GLU A 120 -7.77 8.90 4.64
CA GLU A 120 -8.66 7.98 5.34
C GLU A 120 -7.89 7.13 6.36
N ALA A 121 -8.57 6.78 7.46
CA ALA A 121 -8.01 5.96 8.51
C ALA A 121 -8.35 4.49 8.33
N TYR A 122 -7.33 3.63 8.31
CA TYR A 122 -7.46 2.19 8.38
C TYR A 122 -6.84 1.69 9.68
N VAL A 123 -7.67 1.36 10.65
CA VAL A 123 -7.24 0.82 11.95
C VAL A 123 -7.32 -0.69 11.95
N ASN A 124 -6.25 -1.35 12.37
CA ASN A 124 -6.18 -2.80 12.47
C ASN A 124 -6.40 -3.27 13.91
N GLY A 125 -7.44 -4.05 14.16
CA GLY A 125 -7.85 -4.51 15.49
C GLY A 125 -7.14 -5.78 15.94
N ASN A 126 -6.92 -5.90 17.25
CA ASN A 126 -6.28 -7.04 17.88
C ASN A 126 -7.25 -8.22 18.04
N LEU A 127 -7.18 -9.19 17.13
CA LEU A 127 -7.92 -10.45 17.25
C LEU A 127 -7.06 -11.55 17.93
N GLY A 128 -5.74 -11.45 17.81
CA GLY A 128 -4.80 -12.46 18.31
C GLY A 128 -4.77 -12.57 19.82
N SER A 129 -4.41 -11.51 20.53
CA SER A 129 -4.33 -11.51 22.01
C SER A 129 -5.43 -10.68 22.68
N GLY A 130 -6.18 -9.87 21.91
CA GLY A 130 -7.27 -9.04 22.42
C GLY A 130 -8.57 -9.79 22.69
N THR A 131 -9.58 -9.03 23.05
CA THR A 131 -10.94 -9.55 23.29
C THR A 131 -11.96 -8.84 22.41
N VAL A 132 -13.10 -9.49 22.18
CA VAL A 132 -14.25 -8.89 21.47
C VAL A 132 -14.67 -7.58 22.12
N GLN A 133 -14.69 -7.53 23.46
CA GLN A 133 -15.05 -6.31 24.20
C GLN A 133 -14.05 -5.19 23.93
N GLU A 134 -12.76 -5.48 23.99
CA GLU A 134 -11.71 -4.50 23.77
C GLU A 134 -11.80 -3.89 22.36
N MET A 135 -12.01 -4.72 21.33
CA MET A 135 -12.20 -4.27 19.95
C MET A 135 -13.46 -3.42 19.80
N SER A 136 -14.58 -3.85 20.37
CA SER A 136 -15.85 -3.11 20.35
C SER A 136 -15.73 -1.75 21.05
N GLU A 137 -15.06 -1.71 22.21
CA GLU A 137 -14.83 -0.46 22.96
C GLU A 137 -13.90 0.50 22.21
N TRP A 138 -12.94 0.00 21.42
CA TRP A 138 -12.10 0.86 20.61
C TRP A 138 -12.88 1.54 19.50
N VAL A 139 -13.74 0.80 18.79
CA VAL A 139 -14.62 1.36 17.75
C VAL A 139 -15.59 2.39 18.34
N GLU A 140 -16.16 2.10 19.53
CA GLU A 140 -17.01 3.04 20.26
C GLU A 140 -16.24 4.32 20.66
N TYR A 141 -15.03 4.17 21.20
CA TYR A 141 -14.14 5.27 21.57
C TYR A 141 -13.85 6.19 20.37
N ILE A 142 -13.57 5.62 19.21
CA ILE A 142 -13.25 6.37 18.00
C ILE A 142 -14.49 7.06 17.43
N THR A 143 -15.62 6.37 17.32
CA THR A 143 -16.69 6.77 16.39
C THR A 143 -18.01 7.19 17.06
N PHE A 144 -18.24 6.89 18.35
CA PHE A 144 -19.54 7.21 18.96
C PHE A 144 -19.61 8.64 19.47
N GLU A 145 -20.64 9.39 19.03
CA GLU A 145 -20.85 10.80 19.42
C GLU A 145 -21.63 10.96 20.72
N GLY A 146 -22.47 10.01 21.09
CA GLY A 146 -23.41 10.11 22.19
C GLY A 146 -22.77 10.10 23.59
N VAL A 147 -23.57 9.69 24.58
CA VAL A 147 -23.13 9.49 25.97
C VAL A 147 -22.88 8.01 26.22
N SER A 148 -21.64 7.66 26.46
CA SER A 148 -21.22 6.29 26.80
C SER A 148 -19.88 6.31 27.52
N PRO A 149 -19.50 5.22 28.20
CA PRO A 149 -18.22 5.15 28.90
C PRO A 149 -17.01 5.47 27.99
N MET A 150 -17.02 4.99 26.75
CA MET A 150 -15.90 5.20 25.80
C MET A 150 -15.91 6.58 25.17
N ALA A 151 -17.10 7.12 24.83
CA ALA A 151 -17.21 8.49 24.37
C ALA A 151 -16.82 9.51 25.46
N ASP A 152 -17.23 9.27 26.71
CA ASP A 152 -16.84 10.10 27.84
C ASP A 152 -15.33 10.00 28.13
N LEU A 153 -14.74 8.81 27.96
CA LEU A 153 -13.28 8.61 28.08
C LEU A 153 -12.53 9.38 26.99
N ARG A 154 -13.00 9.38 25.72
CA ARG A 154 -12.41 10.16 24.64
C ARG A 154 -12.41 11.66 24.97
N LYS A 155 -13.56 12.18 25.42
CA LYS A 155 -13.72 13.58 25.83
C LYS A 155 -12.79 13.93 26.99
N LYS A 156 -12.71 13.07 28.00
CA LYS A 156 -11.78 13.22 29.12
C LYS A 156 -10.32 13.26 28.68
N ASN A 157 -9.99 12.51 27.64
CA ASN A 157 -8.65 12.49 27.03
C ASN A 157 -8.43 13.66 26.05
N GLY A 158 -9.34 14.64 25.99
CA GLY A 158 -9.16 15.90 25.26
C GLY A 158 -9.72 15.94 23.85
N HIS A 159 -10.47 14.92 23.39
CA HIS A 159 -11.08 14.92 22.07
C HIS A 159 -12.62 14.86 22.16
N GLU A 160 -13.28 15.98 21.96
CA GLU A 160 -14.73 16.13 22.18
C GLU A 160 -15.55 15.35 21.14
N LYS A 161 -15.23 15.54 19.84
CA LYS A 161 -15.97 14.92 18.74
C LYS A 161 -15.42 13.52 18.41
N PRO A 162 -16.24 12.62 17.85
CA PRO A 162 -15.73 11.38 17.29
C PRO A 162 -14.86 11.64 16.04
N TRP A 163 -13.97 10.71 15.73
CA TRP A 163 -13.30 10.67 14.44
C TRP A 163 -14.12 9.88 13.43
N LYS A 164 -13.81 10.09 12.17
CA LYS A 164 -14.25 9.21 11.08
C LYS A 164 -13.28 8.02 11.00
N LEU A 165 -13.83 6.82 11.04
CA LEU A 165 -13.10 5.59 10.83
C LEU A 165 -13.60 4.95 9.54
N ASP A 166 -12.74 4.89 8.52
CA ASP A 166 -13.15 4.43 7.19
C ASP A 166 -13.02 2.91 7.06
N PHE A 167 -11.90 2.35 7.50
CA PHE A 167 -11.62 0.91 7.40
C PHE A 167 -11.20 0.35 8.75
N PHE A 168 -11.62 -0.90 9.01
CA PHE A 168 -11.25 -1.62 10.21
C PHE A 168 -10.88 -3.07 9.90
N GLY A 169 -9.60 -3.41 10.12
CA GLY A 169 -9.10 -4.77 10.02
C GLY A 169 -9.47 -5.60 11.25
N VAL A 170 -10.07 -6.75 11.02
CA VAL A 170 -10.45 -7.69 12.09
C VAL A 170 -9.41 -8.82 12.14
N GLY A 171 -8.28 -8.50 12.74
CA GLY A 171 -7.08 -9.33 12.78
C GLY A 171 -6.07 -9.01 11.67
N ASN A 172 -4.89 -9.59 11.78
CA ASN A 172 -3.78 -9.51 10.84
C ASN A 172 -2.99 -10.81 10.83
N GLU A 173 -2.72 -11.37 9.65
CA GLU A 173 -1.88 -12.57 9.51
C GLU A 173 -2.20 -13.66 10.55
N ASN A 174 -3.47 -13.92 10.77
CA ASN A 174 -3.90 -14.82 11.83
C ASN A 174 -3.49 -16.28 11.59
N TRP A 175 -3.06 -16.62 10.38
CA TRP A 175 -2.37 -17.86 10.03
C TRP A 175 -0.93 -17.93 10.59
N GLY A 176 -0.34 -16.80 10.96
CA GLY A 176 1.03 -16.65 11.46
C GLY A 176 1.08 -15.86 12.76
N CYS A 177 1.70 -14.69 12.75
CA CYS A 177 1.94 -13.86 13.93
C CYS A 177 0.67 -13.41 14.66
N GLY A 178 -0.46 -13.34 13.98
CA GLY A 178 -1.76 -12.97 14.57
C GLY A 178 -2.49 -14.11 15.28
N GLY A 179 -1.80 -15.18 15.69
CA GLY A 179 -2.39 -16.22 16.53
C GLY A 179 -2.20 -17.65 16.06
N ASN A 180 -1.51 -17.87 14.92
CA ASN A 180 -1.19 -19.21 14.38
C ASN A 180 -2.44 -20.10 14.24
N MET A 181 -3.49 -19.56 13.63
CA MET A 181 -4.82 -20.16 13.52
C MET A 181 -4.97 -20.96 12.21
N ASN A 182 -5.84 -21.97 12.25
CA ASN A 182 -6.36 -22.58 11.03
C ASN A 182 -7.44 -21.68 10.41
N PRO A 183 -7.70 -21.73 9.09
CA PRO A 183 -8.61 -20.83 8.41
C PRO A 183 -10.06 -20.90 8.89
N ASP A 184 -10.56 -22.09 9.23
CA ASP A 184 -11.89 -22.31 9.78
C ASP A 184 -12.05 -21.72 11.21
N PHE A 185 -11.02 -21.84 12.03
CA PHE A 185 -11.01 -21.26 13.38
C PHE A 185 -10.98 -19.73 13.28
N TYR A 186 -10.08 -19.16 12.49
CA TYR A 186 -10.04 -17.72 12.25
C TYR A 186 -11.38 -17.21 11.72
N ALA A 187 -11.95 -17.85 10.72
CA ALA A 187 -13.22 -17.43 10.13
C ALA A 187 -14.37 -17.39 11.13
N ASN A 188 -14.41 -18.33 12.12
CA ASN A 188 -15.39 -18.29 13.20
C ASN A 188 -15.10 -17.19 14.22
N GLU A 189 -13.83 -16.93 14.54
CA GLU A 189 -13.45 -15.79 15.38
C GLU A 189 -13.76 -14.47 14.65
N TYR A 190 -13.45 -14.34 13.36
CA TYR A 190 -13.83 -13.20 12.54
C TYR A 190 -15.33 -12.90 12.62
N ARG A 191 -16.19 -13.93 12.45
CA ARG A 191 -17.65 -13.79 12.55
C ARG A 191 -18.08 -13.24 13.91
N ARG A 192 -17.43 -13.71 14.97
CA ARG A 192 -17.68 -13.29 16.35
C ARG A 192 -17.25 -11.83 16.57
N TYR A 193 -16.02 -11.48 16.21
CA TYR A 193 -15.48 -10.14 16.42
C TYR A 193 -16.17 -9.09 15.56
N GLN A 194 -16.31 -9.31 14.25
CA GLN A 194 -16.95 -8.36 13.35
C GLN A 194 -18.40 -8.03 13.73
N THR A 195 -19.10 -8.95 14.37
CA THR A 195 -20.46 -8.72 14.87
C THR A 195 -20.53 -7.54 15.84
N TYR A 196 -19.49 -7.27 16.57
CA TYR A 196 -19.40 -6.21 17.58
C TYR A 196 -18.65 -4.97 17.10
N VAL A 197 -18.09 -4.98 15.89
CA VAL A 197 -17.65 -3.78 15.19
C VAL A 197 -18.88 -3.08 14.63
N ARG A 198 -19.39 -2.07 15.33
CA ARG A 198 -20.68 -1.42 15.06
C ARG A 198 -20.51 -0.12 14.29
N ASN A 199 -21.39 0.12 13.33
CA ASN A 199 -21.55 1.43 12.71
C ASN A 199 -22.38 2.33 13.63
N TYR A 200 -21.72 3.25 14.32
CA TYR A 200 -22.40 4.22 15.19
C TYR A 200 -22.85 5.45 14.41
N HIS A 201 -22.32 5.67 13.20
CA HIS A 201 -22.70 6.81 12.36
C HIS A 201 -23.27 6.29 11.03
N PRO A 202 -24.57 6.55 10.75
CA PRO A 202 -25.22 5.97 9.56
C PRO A 202 -24.64 6.49 8.22
N ASP A 203 -24.13 7.73 8.21
CA ASP A 203 -23.59 8.35 6.99
C ASP A 203 -22.09 8.02 6.76
N HIS A 204 -21.45 7.34 7.71
CA HIS A 204 -20.05 6.95 7.64
C HIS A 204 -19.88 5.50 8.08
N PRO A 205 -20.27 4.52 7.24
CA PRO A 205 -20.10 3.11 7.57
C PRO A 205 -18.62 2.75 7.64
N ILE A 206 -18.28 1.88 8.59
CA ILE A 206 -16.94 1.29 8.70
C ILE A 206 -16.84 0.11 7.74
N HIS A 207 -15.88 0.13 6.84
CA HIS A 207 -15.59 -1.00 5.96
C HIS A 207 -14.72 -2.03 6.69
N LYS A 208 -15.25 -3.24 6.85
CA LYS A 208 -14.59 -4.32 7.60
C LYS A 208 -13.70 -5.14 6.68
N VAL A 209 -12.44 -5.26 7.04
CA VAL A 209 -11.46 -6.08 6.32
C VAL A 209 -11.20 -7.36 7.08
N CYS A 210 -11.44 -8.50 6.42
CA CYS A 210 -11.16 -9.84 6.92
C CYS A 210 -9.72 -10.23 6.59
N CYS A 211 -8.99 -10.83 7.53
CA CYS A 211 -7.65 -11.33 7.26
C CYS A 211 -7.70 -12.44 6.20
N GLY A 212 -7.05 -12.19 5.09
CA GLY A 212 -6.93 -13.11 3.98
C GLY A 212 -5.59 -13.85 3.95
N ALA A 213 -5.25 -14.37 2.80
CA ALA A 213 -4.16 -15.30 2.60
C ALA A 213 -2.77 -14.66 2.61
N ASN A 214 -1.78 -15.49 2.92
CA ASN A 214 -0.39 -15.24 2.59
C ASN A 214 -0.08 -15.84 1.21
N VAL A 215 0.40 -15.02 0.28
CA VAL A 215 0.82 -15.46 -1.05
C VAL A 215 -0.23 -16.35 -1.72
N ASP A 216 0.10 -17.57 -2.06
CA ASP A 216 -0.71 -18.55 -2.79
C ASP A 216 -1.43 -19.57 -1.89
N ASP A 217 -1.70 -19.21 -0.63
CA ASP A 217 -2.56 -20.03 0.24
C ASP A 217 -4.04 -19.90 -0.18
N TYR A 218 -4.37 -20.53 -1.29
CA TYR A 218 -5.74 -20.55 -1.84
C TYR A 218 -6.72 -21.30 -0.93
N GLU A 219 -6.24 -22.24 -0.11
CA GLU A 219 -7.05 -22.96 0.87
C GLU A 219 -7.55 -22.02 1.96
N TRP A 220 -6.69 -21.11 2.46
CA TRP A 220 -7.11 -20.07 3.41
C TRP A 220 -8.25 -19.23 2.84
N THR A 221 -8.09 -18.71 1.63
CA THR A 221 -9.12 -17.88 0.98
C THR A 221 -10.45 -18.65 0.82
N SER A 222 -10.39 -19.89 0.33
CA SER A 222 -11.58 -20.71 0.12
C SER A 222 -12.30 -21.03 1.43
N GLU A 223 -11.59 -21.48 2.47
CA GLU A 223 -12.20 -21.91 3.71
C GLU A 223 -12.73 -20.71 4.53
N VAL A 224 -12.02 -19.57 4.53
CA VAL A 224 -12.50 -18.34 5.18
C VAL A 224 -13.80 -17.86 4.53
N LEU A 225 -13.87 -17.78 3.20
CA LEU A 225 -15.09 -17.39 2.50
C LEU A 225 -16.23 -18.38 2.73
N LYS A 226 -15.99 -19.66 2.62
CA LYS A 226 -16.97 -20.71 2.86
C LYS A 226 -17.56 -20.59 4.27
N THR A 227 -16.71 -20.47 5.29
CA THR A 227 -17.14 -20.42 6.70
C THR A 227 -17.87 -19.13 7.03
N THR A 228 -17.42 -17.99 6.52
CA THR A 228 -18.07 -16.69 6.76
C THR A 228 -19.39 -16.54 6.01
N HIS A 229 -19.60 -17.25 4.89
CA HIS A 229 -20.83 -17.20 4.11
C HIS A 229 -21.87 -18.24 4.54
N ASN A 230 -21.46 -19.30 5.22
CA ASN A 230 -22.38 -20.33 5.72
C ASN A 230 -23.11 -19.87 6.98
N HIS A 231 -24.43 -20.00 7.00
CA HIS A 231 -25.28 -19.71 8.16
C HIS A 231 -25.05 -18.34 8.81
N CYS A 232 -24.70 -17.34 8.03
CA CYS A 232 -24.46 -15.98 8.49
C CYS A 232 -25.70 -15.12 8.31
N LEU A 233 -26.15 -14.44 9.39
CA LEU A 233 -27.21 -13.44 9.33
C LEU A 233 -26.63 -12.09 8.85
N LYS A 234 -26.22 -12.02 7.59
CA LYS A 234 -25.53 -10.87 7.01
C LYS A 234 -26.37 -9.58 7.08
N GLU A 235 -27.69 -9.69 6.88
CA GLU A 235 -28.60 -8.55 6.94
C GLU A 235 -28.66 -7.91 8.33
N LEU A 236 -28.41 -8.69 9.39
CA LEU A 236 -28.47 -8.22 10.77
C LEU A 236 -27.11 -7.75 11.30
N HIS A 237 -26.04 -8.44 10.96
CA HIS A 237 -24.72 -8.22 11.57
C HIS A 237 -23.64 -7.79 10.57
N GLY A 238 -23.95 -7.80 9.26
CA GLY A 238 -22.97 -7.61 8.20
C GLY A 238 -22.02 -8.81 8.05
N ASN A 239 -21.04 -8.65 7.19
CA ASN A 239 -19.99 -9.63 6.98
C ASN A 239 -18.65 -8.90 6.78
N MET A 240 -18.03 -9.00 5.61
CA MET A 240 -16.83 -8.28 5.23
C MET A 240 -17.11 -7.38 4.01
N ASP A 241 -16.39 -6.27 3.94
CA ASP A 241 -16.33 -5.39 2.78
C ASP A 241 -15.04 -5.64 1.98
N GLY A 242 -14.03 -6.21 2.63
CA GLY A 242 -12.77 -6.59 2.04
C GLY A 242 -12.18 -7.87 2.61
N LEU A 243 -11.41 -8.58 1.77
CA LEU A 243 -10.57 -9.72 2.14
C LEU A 243 -9.12 -9.38 1.82
N SER A 244 -8.23 -9.49 2.81
CA SER A 244 -6.84 -9.08 2.61
C SER A 244 -6.01 -10.11 1.83
N LEU A 245 -4.89 -9.65 1.28
CA LEU A 245 -3.86 -10.48 0.64
C LEU A 245 -2.50 -9.85 0.92
N HIS A 246 -1.54 -10.65 1.38
CA HIS A 246 -0.16 -10.23 1.62
C HIS A 246 0.79 -10.90 0.64
N TYR A 247 1.66 -10.09 0.03
CA TYR A 247 2.72 -10.60 -0.82
C TYR A 247 3.95 -9.70 -0.84
N TYR A 248 5.11 -10.27 -0.55
CA TYR A 248 6.40 -9.60 -0.62
C TYR A 248 7.31 -10.24 -1.68
N VAL A 249 8.01 -9.41 -2.43
CA VAL A 249 9.07 -9.85 -3.33
C VAL A 249 10.33 -10.15 -2.53
N HIS A 250 10.69 -11.43 -2.46
CA HIS A 250 11.95 -11.90 -1.88
C HIS A 250 12.84 -12.46 -3.03
N PRO A 251 13.79 -11.69 -3.58
CA PRO A 251 14.55 -12.13 -4.74
C PRO A 251 15.22 -13.50 -4.54
N GLU A 252 15.89 -13.71 -3.41
CA GLU A 252 16.62 -14.93 -3.10
C GLU A 252 15.85 -15.92 -2.20
N GLY A 253 14.54 -15.67 -1.97
CA GLY A 253 13.68 -16.49 -1.12
C GLY A 253 13.61 -16.01 0.31
N TRP A 254 12.82 -16.71 1.13
CA TRP A 254 12.49 -16.27 2.49
C TRP A 254 13.71 -16.20 3.42
N GLU A 255 14.63 -17.17 3.35
CA GLU A 255 15.73 -17.26 4.31
C GLU A 255 16.85 -16.25 4.03
N ILE A 256 17.21 -16.05 2.77
CA ILE A 256 18.33 -15.20 2.35
C ILE A 256 17.86 -13.78 2.01
N LYS A 257 16.70 -13.65 1.37
CA LYS A 257 16.06 -12.43 0.85
C LYS A 257 16.86 -11.67 -0.22
N GLY A 258 18.18 -11.59 -0.13
CA GLY A 258 19.05 -10.84 -1.03
C GLY A 258 19.33 -9.40 -0.58
N SER A 259 20.36 -8.79 -1.15
CA SER A 259 20.75 -7.40 -0.84
C SER A 259 19.80 -6.39 -1.51
N ALA A 260 19.56 -5.27 -0.83
CA ALA A 260 18.85 -4.13 -1.40
C ALA A 260 19.68 -3.41 -2.48
N THR A 261 21.00 -3.37 -2.34
CA THR A 261 21.91 -2.51 -3.13
C THR A 261 22.95 -3.27 -3.94
N ASP A 262 23.32 -4.49 -3.53
CA ASP A 262 24.33 -5.32 -4.22
C ASP A 262 23.66 -6.53 -4.86
N PHE A 263 23.42 -6.48 -6.17
CA PHE A 263 22.76 -7.51 -6.95
C PHE A 263 23.16 -7.41 -8.43
N ASP A 264 23.06 -8.51 -9.16
CA ASP A 264 23.38 -8.58 -10.58
C ASP A 264 22.12 -8.57 -11.48
N ASP A 265 22.33 -8.64 -12.80
CA ASP A 265 21.26 -8.67 -13.79
C ASP A 265 20.29 -9.83 -13.59
N LYS A 266 20.77 -10.98 -13.12
CA LYS A 266 19.94 -12.13 -12.81
C LYS A 266 18.98 -11.82 -11.67
N VAL A 267 19.47 -11.25 -10.58
CA VAL A 267 18.65 -10.89 -9.42
C VAL A 267 17.69 -9.75 -9.77
N TRP A 268 18.08 -8.84 -10.67
CA TRP A 268 17.19 -7.83 -11.25
C TRP A 268 15.97 -8.50 -11.90
N TYR A 269 16.16 -9.32 -12.91
CA TYR A 269 15.05 -9.96 -13.64
C TYR A 269 14.24 -10.92 -12.76
N LYS A 270 14.89 -11.62 -11.84
CA LYS A 270 14.22 -12.45 -10.84
C LYS A 270 13.29 -11.64 -9.92
N SER A 271 13.73 -10.45 -9.50
CA SER A 271 12.90 -9.54 -8.68
C SER A 271 11.66 -9.07 -9.45
N LEU A 272 11.84 -8.66 -10.72
CA LEU A 272 10.74 -8.21 -11.56
C LEU A 272 9.77 -9.35 -11.94
N ASN A 273 10.29 -10.56 -12.20
CA ASN A 273 9.45 -11.74 -12.43
C ASN A 273 8.58 -12.06 -11.21
N LYS A 274 9.17 -11.98 -10.01
CA LYS A 274 8.41 -12.14 -8.76
C LYS A 274 7.40 -11.01 -8.52
N ALA A 275 7.68 -9.78 -8.91
CA ALA A 275 6.70 -8.70 -8.83
C ALA A 275 5.49 -8.97 -9.76
N LEU A 276 5.72 -9.48 -10.96
CA LEU A 276 4.68 -9.89 -11.90
C LEU A 276 3.80 -11.05 -11.39
N PHE A 277 4.29 -11.87 -10.45
CA PHE A 277 3.49 -12.93 -9.85
C PHE A 277 2.27 -12.42 -9.09
N MET A 278 2.26 -11.15 -8.69
CA MET A 278 1.08 -10.49 -8.10
C MET A 278 -0.16 -10.63 -8.99
N GLU A 279 -0.02 -10.57 -10.31
CA GLU A 279 -1.15 -10.75 -11.24
C GLU A 279 -1.78 -12.14 -11.08
N THR A 280 -0.95 -13.18 -11.05
CA THR A 280 -1.43 -14.56 -10.82
C THR A 280 -2.13 -14.72 -9.48
N LEU A 281 -1.63 -14.08 -8.42
CA LEU A 281 -2.25 -14.11 -7.10
C LEU A 281 -3.64 -13.46 -7.12
N ILE A 282 -3.74 -12.25 -7.69
CA ILE A 282 -5.02 -11.53 -7.81
C ILE A 282 -6.03 -12.36 -8.61
N GLU A 283 -5.63 -12.91 -9.75
CA GLU A 283 -6.52 -13.73 -10.59
C GLU A 283 -7.02 -14.96 -9.84
N ARG A 284 -6.14 -15.74 -9.23
CA ARG A 284 -6.51 -17.00 -8.57
C ARG A 284 -7.33 -16.79 -7.31
N HIS A 285 -6.92 -15.87 -6.42
CA HIS A 285 -7.74 -15.52 -5.26
C HIS A 285 -9.06 -14.87 -5.69
N GLY A 286 -9.02 -14.03 -6.73
CA GLY A 286 -10.21 -13.40 -7.32
C GLY A 286 -11.23 -14.44 -7.84
N HIS A 287 -10.79 -15.48 -8.52
CA HIS A 287 -11.68 -16.57 -8.97
C HIS A 287 -12.35 -17.30 -7.80
N ILE A 288 -11.63 -17.54 -6.71
CA ILE A 288 -12.22 -18.12 -5.49
C ILE A 288 -13.24 -17.15 -4.88
N MET A 289 -12.90 -15.85 -4.83
CA MET A 289 -13.84 -14.83 -4.34
C MET A 289 -15.12 -14.75 -5.20
N ASP A 290 -15.01 -14.91 -6.52
CA ASP A 290 -16.15 -14.85 -7.47
C ASP A 290 -17.16 -15.99 -7.23
N GLU A 291 -16.75 -17.13 -6.66
CA GLU A 291 -17.67 -18.23 -6.27
C GLU A 291 -18.64 -17.80 -5.15
N TYR A 292 -18.23 -16.90 -4.26
CA TYR A 292 -19.02 -16.44 -3.12
C TYR A 292 -19.59 -15.03 -3.31
N ASP A 293 -18.95 -14.22 -4.15
CA ASP A 293 -19.29 -12.82 -4.41
C ASP A 293 -19.14 -12.49 -5.91
N PRO A 294 -20.01 -13.04 -6.77
CA PRO A 294 -19.94 -12.83 -8.22
C PRO A 294 -20.19 -11.36 -8.64
N GLU A 295 -20.81 -10.56 -7.77
CA GLU A 295 -21.06 -9.13 -8.01
C GLU A 295 -19.86 -8.25 -7.61
N LYS A 296 -18.76 -8.85 -7.12
CA LYS A 296 -17.52 -8.18 -6.72
C LYS A 296 -17.73 -7.05 -5.71
N LYS A 297 -18.62 -7.27 -4.74
CA LYS A 297 -18.89 -6.34 -3.64
C LYS A 297 -17.81 -6.39 -2.55
N ILE A 298 -17.20 -7.57 -2.33
CA ILE A 298 -16.09 -7.76 -1.42
C ILE A 298 -14.81 -7.38 -2.16
N GLY A 299 -14.16 -6.30 -1.75
CA GLY A 299 -12.89 -5.88 -2.33
C GLY A 299 -11.74 -6.83 -1.96
N MET A 300 -10.82 -7.06 -2.90
CA MET A 300 -9.50 -7.58 -2.54
C MET A 300 -8.67 -6.41 -2.01
N ILE A 301 -8.11 -6.58 -0.82
CA ILE A 301 -7.35 -5.56 -0.10
C ILE A 301 -5.91 -6.08 0.02
N VAL A 302 -5.01 -5.59 -0.84
CA VAL A 302 -3.59 -5.99 -0.79
C VAL A 302 -2.88 -5.10 0.23
N ASP A 303 -3.22 -5.27 1.49
CA ASP A 303 -2.84 -4.35 2.57
C ASP A 303 -1.41 -4.54 3.11
N GLU A 304 -0.66 -5.50 2.53
CA GLU A 304 0.80 -5.58 2.62
C GLU A 304 1.40 -6.04 1.30
N TRP A 305 2.21 -5.18 0.68
CA TRP A 305 2.96 -5.51 -0.52
C TRP A 305 4.24 -4.69 -0.62
N GLY A 306 5.19 -5.17 -1.39
CA GLY A 306 6.47 -4.51 -1.65
C GLY A 306 7.62 -5.52 -1.75
N ALA A 307 8.84 -5.00 -1.74
CA ALA A 307 10.05 -5.81 -1.71
C ALA A 307 10.60 -5.91 -0.28
N TRP A 308 11.06 -7.09 0.08
CA TRP A 308 11.67 -7.35 1.37
C TRP A 308 13.05 -7.99 1.17
N TYR A 309 14.08 -7.22 1.53
CA TYR A 309 15.48 -7.62 1.41
C TYR A 309 16.11 -7.89 2.79
N THR A 310 17.34 -8.37 2.75
CA THR A 310 18.19 -8.38 3.95
C THR A 310 18.41 -6.94 4.42
N VAL A 311 18.30 -6.71 5.72
CA VAL A 311 18.46 -5.37 6.32
C VAL A 311 19.83 -4.79 6.03
N GLU A 312 19.93 -3.46 5.96
CA GLU A 312 21.21 -2.79 5.78
C GLU A 312 22.19 -3.14 6.90
N PRO A 313 23.48 -3.41 6.55
CA PRO A 313 24.51 -3.75 7.52
C PRO A 313 24.64 -2.73 8.65
N GLY A 314 24.76 -3.21 9.88
CA GLY A 314 24.92 -2.36 11.06
C GLY A 314 23.61 -1.84 11.67
N THR A 315 22.48 -2.14 11.07
CA THR A 315 21.15 -1.83 11.62
C THR A 315 20.60 -2.97 12.48
N ASN A 316 19.61 -2.68 13.34
CA ASN A 316 18.92 -3.74 14.08
C ASN A 316 18.14 -4.63 13.09
N PRO A 317 18.39 -5.95 13.05
CA PRO A 317 17.72 -6.84 12.10
C PRO A 317 16.18 -6.83 12.21
N GLY A 318 15.65 -6.61 13.40
CA GLY A 318 14.20 -6.53 13.63
C GLY A 318 13.58 -5.20 13.23
N PHE A 319 14.35 -4.24 12.73
CA PHE A 319 13.84 -2.94 12.27
C PHE A 319 13.54 -2.93 10.78
N LEU A 320 13.93 -3.96 10.06
CA LEU A 320 13.68 -4.15 8.63
C LEU A 320 14.06 -2.92 7.77
N TYR A 321 15.09 -2.21 8.19
CA TYR A 321 15.59 -1.05 7.44
C TYR A 321 16.38 -1.52 6.23
N GLN A 322 15.99 -1.05 5.05
CA GLN A 322 16.64 -1.33 3.78
C GLN A 322 16.64 -0.10 2.87
N GLN A 323 17.62 -0.04 1.97
CA GLN A 323 17.65 0.93 0.89
C GLN A 323 16.67 0.57 -0.23
N ASN A 324 16.39 1.56 -1.09
CA ASN A 324 15.57 1.42 -2.29
C ASN A 324 16.37 1.93 -3.50
N THR A 325 16.40 1.15 -4.56
CA THR A 325 17.07 1.47 -5.83
C THR A 325 16.08 1.64 -6.98
N MET A 326 16.57 1.82 -8.21
CA MET A 326 15.72 1.76 -9.41
C MET A 326 14.97 0.44 -9.53
N ARG A 327 15.48 -0.68 -9.00
CA ARG A 327 14.76 -1.96 -8.94
C ARG A 327 13.43 -1.82 -8.22
N ASP A 328 13.40 -1.09 -7.09
CA ASP A 328 12.19 -0.87 -6.30
C ASP A 328 11.20 0.05 -7.01
N ALA A 329 11.69 1.04 -7.77
CA ALA A 329 10.84 1.85 -8.64
C ALA A 329 10.13 1.00 -9.70
N LEU A 330 10.85 0.06 -10.34
CA LEU A 330 10.25 -0.85 -11.33
C LEU A 330 9.27 -1.83 -10.69
N ILE A 331 9.60 -2.40 -9.52
CA ILE A 331 8.68 -3.26 -8.76
C ILE A 331 7.39 -2.50 -8.43
N ALA A 332 7.49 -1.26 -7.94
CA ALA A 332 6.32 -0.43 -7.66
C ALA A 332 5.51 -0.13 -8.93
N GLY A 333 6.17 0.27 -10.02
CA GLY A 333 5.50 0.56 -11.28
C GLY A 333 4.76 -0.64 -11.87
N ILE A 334 5.38 -1.83 -11.88
CA ILE A 334 4.75 -3.09 -12.29
C ILE A 334 3.52 -3.39 -11.44
N THR A 335 3.71 -3.38 -10.12
CA THR A 335 2.66 -3.79 -9.17
C THR A 335 1.47 -2.84 -9.22
N LEU A 336 1.70 -1.52 -9.28
CA LEU A 336 0.62 -0.53 -9.41
C LEU A 336 -0.10 -0.64 -10.76
N ASN A 337 0.60 -0.94 -11.86
CA ASN A 337 -0.04 -1.21 -13.15
C ASN A 337 -0.95 -2.44 -13.08
N ILE A 338 -0.53 -3.50 -12.40
CA ILE A 338 -1.35 -4.70 -12.17
C ILE A 338 -2.59 -4.35 -11.33
N PHE A 339 -2.45 -3.62 -10.23
CA PHE A 339 -3.59 -3.21 -9.40
C PHE A 339 -4.60 -2.37 -10.18
N ASN A 340 -4.13 -1.43 -11.00
CA ASN A 340 -4.99 -0.64 -11.86
C ASN A 340 -5.79 -1.52 -12.82
N LYS A 341 -5.14 -2.49 -13.47
CA LYS A 341 -5.80 -3.42 -14.41
C LYS A 341 -6.83 -4.32 -13.74
N HIS A 342 -6.65 -4.63 -12.48
CA HIS A 342 -7.57 -5.45 -11.69
C HIS A 342 -8.46 -4.64 -10.72
N SER A 343 -8.65 -3.34 -10.99
CA SER A 343 -9.44 -2.43 -10.13
C SER A 343 -10.93 -2.78 -10.04
N ASP A 344 -11.42 -3.73 -10.84
CA ASP A 344 -12.74 -4.34 -10.67
C ASP A 344 -12.83 -5.19 -9.38
N ARG A 345 -11.75 -5.81 -8.94
CA ARG A 345 -11.66 -6.63 -7.71
C ARG A 345 -10.75 -6.02 -6.65
N VAL A 346 -9.58 -5.46 -7.03
CA VAL A 346 -8.66 -4.79 -6.10
C VAL A 346 -9.23 -3.42 -5.74
N LYS A 347 -9.50 -3.17 -4.46
CA LYS A 347 -10.11 -1.92 -3.98
C LYS A 347 -9.17 -1.08 -3.13
N MET A 348 -8.16 -1.70 -2.54
CA MET A 348 -7.12 -1.03 -1.75
C MET A 348 -5.82 -1.81 -1.86
N ALA A 349 -4.70 -1.09 -1.76
CA ALA A 349 -3.39 -1.68 -1.52
C ALA A 349 -2.59 -0.76 -0.60
N ASN A 350 -1.79 -1.34 0.31
CA ASN A 350 -0.97 -0.56 1.23
C ASN A 350 0.49 -0.99 1.10
N LEU A 351 1.30 -0.08 0.56
CA LEU A 351 2.75 -0.31 0.46
C LEU A 351 3.36 -0.49 1.85
N ALA A 352 4.13 -1.51 2.04
CA ALA A 352 4.86 -1.78 3.26
C ALA A 352 6.33 -1.36 3.14
N GLN A 353 6.78 -0.30 3.86
CA GLN A 353 5.95 0.55 4.71
C GLN A 353 6.24 2.02 4.35
N ILE A 354 5.53 2.94 4.96
CA ILE A 354 5.57 4.35 4.53
C ILE A 354 6.92 5.04 4.76
N VAL A 355 7.60 4.79 5.90
CA VAL A 355 8.89 5.42 6.29
C VAL A 355 9.83 4.39 6.88
N ASN A 356 11.10 4.38 6.47
CA ASN A 356 12.24 3.66 7.06
C ASN A 356 12.17 2.13 7.09
N VAL A 357 11.12 1.51 6.63
CA VAL A 357 10.88 0.07 6.78
C VAL A 357 10.55 -0.55 5.44
N LEU A 358 11.21 -1.63 5.09
CA LEU A 358 11.01 -2.36 3.83
C LEU A 358 11.08 -1.44 2.59
N GLN A 359 10.18 -1.60 1.62
CA GLN A 359 10.11 -0.73 0.45
C GLN A 359 9.41 0.59 0.80
N SER A 360 10.09 1.45 1.56
CA SER A 360 9.49 2.72 2.00
C SER A 360 9.59 3.82 0.95
N VAL A 361 8.66 4.78 1.02
CA VAL A 361 8.71 5.97 0.15
C VAL A 361 9.65 7.05 0.69
N ILE A 362 9.92 7.05 1.99
CA ILE A 362 10.76 8.04 2.69
C ILE A 362 11.77 7.32 3.59
N LEU A 363 13.01 7.82 3.62
CA LEU A 363 14.00 7.45 4.62
C LEU A 363 14.38 8.69 5.44
N THR A 364 14.58 8.51 6.74
CA THR A 364 15.00 9.58 7.66
C THR A 364 16.24 9.18 8.47
N ASP A 365 17.09 10.15 8.77
CA ASP A 365 18.18 10.01 9.74
C ASP A 365 18.34 11.32 10.51
N GLY A 366 18.05 11.30 11.82
CA GLY A 366 17.96 12.51 12.62
C GLY A 366 17.02 13.54 12.01
N ALA A 367 17.54 14.72 11.69
CA ALA A 367 16.77 15.80 11.06
C ALA A 367 16.65 15.66 9.54
N ASP A 368 17.44 14.81 8.92
CA ASP A 368 17.47 14.65 7.47
C ASP A 368 16.35 13.71 6.97
N MET A 369 15.87 13.97 5.77
CA MET A 369 14.86 13.18 5.07
C MET A 369 15.26 13.07 3.60
N ILE A 370 15.08 11.88 3.02
CA ILE A 370 15.21 11.65 1.58
C ILE A 370 14.00 10.93 1.02
N LEU A 371 13.69 11.21 -0.24
CA LEU A 371 12.66 10.54 -1.02
C LEU A 371 13.29 9.37 -1.77
N THR A 372 12.68 8.20 -1.72
CA THR A 372 13.20 7.01 -2.42
C THR A 372 12.76 6.99 -3.89
N PRO A 373 13.37 6.18 -4.77
CA PRO A 373 12.85 5.96 -6.12
C PRO A 373 11.39 5.49 -6.14
N THR A 374 10.96 4.71 -5.13
CA THR A 374 9.56 4.29 -4.96
C THR A 374 8.62 5.48 -4.75
N TYR A 375 9.02 6.51 -3.96
CA TYR A 375 8.24 7.73 -3.78
C TYR A 375 7.89 8.39 -5.11
N HIS A 376 8.87 8.50 -5.99
CA HIS A 376 8.71 9.16 -7.28
C HIS A 376 7.75 8.40 -8.22
N VAL A 377 7.64 7.08 -8.08
CA VAL A 377 6.63 6.31 -8.78
C VAL A 377 5.23 6.65 -8.27
N PHE A 378 5.02 6.70 -6.95
CA PHE A 378 3.72 7.11 -6.39
C PHE A 378 3.35 8.55 -6.80
N ASP A 379 4.33 9.45 -6.90
CA ASP A 379 4.12 10.83 -7.37
C ASP A 379 3.59 10.87 -8.81
N MET A 380 4.16 10.07 -9.71
CA MET A 380 3.70 9.98 -11.10
C MET A 380 2.38 9.21 -11.26
N TYR A 381 2.10 8.23 -10.40
CA TYR A 381 0.91 7.37 -10.50
C TYR A 381 -0.34 7.97 -9.80
N LYS A 382 -0.19 9.00 -8.96
CA LYS A 382 -1.30 9.65 -8.24
C LYS A 382 -2.44 10.14 -9.14
N TYR A 383 -2.19 10.32 -10.43
CA TYR A 383 -3.18 10.77 -11.41
C TYR A 383 -4.18 9.68 -11.81
N HIS A 384 -3.90 8.41 -11.50
CA HIS A 384 -4.85 7.31 -11.67
C HIS A 384 -5.89 7.24 -10.53
N GLN A 385 -5.67 7.93 -9.41
CA GLN A 385 -6.59 7.92 -8.27
C GLN A 385 -7.98 8.41 -8.71
N ASP A 386 -9.01 7.59 -8.45
CA ASP A 386 -10.41 7.82 -8.81
C ASP A 386 -10.71 7.93 -10.32
N ALA A 387 -9.71 7.70 -11.18
CA ALA A 387 -9.89 7.65 -12.63
C ALA A 387 -10.55 6.34 -13.08
N MET A 388 -11.03 6.32 -14.33
CA MET A 388 -11.60 5.13 -14.94
C MET A 388 -10.53 4.38 -15.74
N LEU A 389 -10.26 3.14 -15.38
CA LEU A 389 -9.46 2.23 -16.23
C LEU A 389 -10.09 2.13 -17.61
N VAL A 390 -9.28 2.16 -18.66
CA VAL A 390 -9.73 2.00 -20.04
C VAL A 390 -9.01 0.83 -20.72
N ASP A 391 -9.60 0.37 -21.82
CA ASP A 391 -9.02 -0.71 -22.59
C ASP A 391 -7.69 -0.29 -23.21
N SER A 392 -6.64 -1.02 -22.91
CA SER A 392 -5.30 -0.82 -23.44
C SER A 392 -4.58 -2.15 -23.69
N SER A 393 -3.68 -2.15 -24.66
CA SER A 393 -2.87 -3.33 -24.99
C SER A 393 -1.54 -2.89 -25.58
N ILE A 394 -0.45 -3.40 -25.02
CA ILE A 394 0.92 -3.16 -25.51
C ILE A 394 1.53 -4.44 -26.08
N GLU A 395 2.21 -4.32 -27.20
CA GLU A 395 3.05 -5.39 -27.71
C GLU A 395 4.29 -5.54 -26.83
N THR A 396 4.64 -6.77 -26.46
CA THR A 396 5.81 -7.06 -25.64
C THR A 396 6.71 -8.10 -26.27
N GLU A 397 7.98 -8.03 -25.95
CA GLU A 397 8.94 -9.12 -26.17
C GLU A 397 9.40 -9.66 -24.81
N THR A 398 9.84 -10.90 -24.78
CA THR A 398 10.36 -11.52 -23.56
C THR A 398 11.85 -11.20 -23.44
N ILE A 399 12.26 -10.73 -22.26
CA ILE A 399 13.65 -10.38 -21.92
C ILE A 399 14.06 -11.06 -20.62
N GLY A 400 15.36 -11.12 -20.36
CA GLY A 400 15.96 -11.70 -19.16
C GLY A 400 17.23 -12.47 -19.50
N VAL A 401 18.06 -12.75 -18.49
CA VAL A 401 19.34 -13.44 -18.67
C VAL A 401 19.24 -14.95 -18.50
N GLU A 402 18.19 -15.45 -17.88
CA GLU A 402 17.91 -16.87 -17.68
C GLU A 402 16.48 -17.21 -18.08
N GLU A 403 16.25 -18.41 -18.62
CA GLU A 403 14.93 -18.84 -19.09
C GLU A 403 13.88 -18.85 -17.97
N GLU A 404 14.27 -19.19 -16.75
CA GLU A 404 13.37 -19.25 -15.58
C GLU A 404 12.87 -17.87 -15.14
N TRP A 405 13.67 -16.81 -15.34
CA TRP A 405 13.38 -15.47 -14.81
C TRP A 405 13.13 -14.44 -15.92
N GLN A 406 12.47 -14.88 -16.97
CA GLN A 406 12.07 -13.99 -18.05
C GLN A 406 10.86 -13.12 -17.67
N VAL A 407 10.84 -11.90 -18.22
CA VAL A 407 9.77 -10.92 -18.01
C VAL A 407 9.37 -10.29 -19.35
N PRO A 408 8.17 -9.72 -19.50
CA PRO A 408 7.89 -8.83 -20.61
C PRO A 408 8.80 -7.59 -20.52
N ASN A 409 9.22 -7.06 -21.64
CA ASN A 409 10.05 -5.86 -21.66
C ASN A 409 9.33 -4.59 -21.18
N LEU A 410 8.01 -4.54 -21.28
CA LEU A 410 7.17 -3.39 -20.96
C LEU A 410 5.94 -3.81 -20.15
N ALA A 411 5.51 -2.96 -19.22
CA ALA A 411 4.25 -3.09 -18.50
C ALA A 411 3.56 -1.72 -18.41
N GLU A 412 2.23 -1.68 -18.59
CA GLU A 412 1.48 -0.42 -18.65
C GLU A 412 0.13 -0.50 -17.92
N SER A 413 -0.41 0.66 -17.58
CA SER A 413 -1.84 0.84 -17.33
C SER A 413 -2.30 2.21 -17.85
N VAL A 414 -3.57 2.30 -18.22
CA VAL A 414 -4.14 3.52 -18.80
C VAL A 414 -5.47 3.85 -18.15
N SER A 415 -5.65 5.10 -17.78
CA SER A 415 -6.94 5.57 -17.24
C SER A 415 -7.37 6.90 -17.87
N VAL A 416 -8.65 7.21 -17.71
CA VAL A 416 -9.23 8.50 -18.07
C VAL A 416 -9.77 9.17 -16.81
N ALA A 417 -9.25 10.36 -16.52
CA ALA A 417 -9.70 11.18 -15.42
C ALA A 417 -11.07 11.82 -15.70
N GLU A 418 -11.70 12.39 -14.68
CA GLU A 418 -13.03 13.02 -14.80
C GLU A 418 -13.03 14.18 -15.80
N ASP A 419 -11.94 14.92 -15.89
CA ASP A 419 -11.76 16.05 -16.83
C ASP A 419 -11.44 15.60 -18.28
N GLY A 420 -11.36 14.31 -18.53
CA GLY A 420 -11.11 13.71 -19.84
C GLY A 420 -9.65 13.51 -20.20
N ALA A 421 -8.71 13.86 -19.31
CA ALA A 421 -7.29 13.58 -19.53
C ALA A 421 -7.03 12.07 -19.53
N VAL A 422 -6.23 11.61 -20.48
CA VAL A 422 -5.75 10.21 -20.55
C VAL A 422 -4.40 10.13 -19.86
N HIS A 423 -4.31 9.32 -18.79
CA HIS A 423 -3.08 9.06 -18.09
C HIS A 423 -2.53 7.69 -18.50
N ILE A 424 -1.31 7.66 -18.97
CA ILE A 424 -0.60 6.44 -19.39
C ILE A 424 0.61 6.29 -18.48
N THR A 425 0.68 5.19 -17.74
CA THR A 425 1.89 4.78 -17.04
C THR A 425 2.52 3.60 -17.74
N LEU A 426 3.83 3.66 -17.94
CA LEU A 426 4.59 2.65 -18.68
C LEU A 426 5.93 2.41 -17.99
N THR A 427 6.29 1.14 -17.79
CA THR A 427 7.60 0.74 -17.26
C THR A 427 8.40 0.04 -18.36
N ASN A 428 9.68 0.39 -18.50
CA ASN A 428 10.65 -0.35 -19.31
C ASN A 428 11.56 -1.17 -18.39
N LEU A 429 11.41 -2.49 -18.45
CA LEU A 429 12.08 -3.45 -17.57
C LEU A 429 13.48 -3.83 -18.04
N SER A 430 13.85 -3.42 -19.27
CA SER A 430 15.15 -3.74 -19.86
C SER A 430 16.30 -2.98 -19.20
N LEU A 431 17.43 -3.63 -19.00
CA LEU A 431 18.66 -2.99 -18.52
C LEU A 431 19.51 -2.39 -19.65
N ASP A 432 19.25 -2.74 -20.90
CA ASP A 432 20.14 -2.45 -22.01
C ASP A 432 19.44 -1.86 -23.25
N LYS A 433 18.10 -1.82 -23.29
CA LYS A 433 17.37 -1.46 -24.51
C LYS A 433 16.29 -0.40 -24.27
N ASP A 434 16.39 0.67 -25.06
CA ASP A 434 15.31 1.65 -25.21
C ASP A 434 14.28 1.13 -26.22
N TYR A 435 13.00 1.50 -26.03
CA TYR A 435 11.93 1.10 -26.93
C TYR A 435 11.22 2.29 -27.54
N GLU A 436 11.15 2.30 -28.89
CA GLU A 436 10.29 3.22 -29.60
C GLU A 436 8.83 2.75 -29.54
N ILE A 437 7.95 3.58 -28.99
CA ILE A 437 6.53 3.30 -28.78
C ILE A 437 5.70 4.12 -29.78
N ARG A 438 4.84 3.44 -30.53
CA ARG A 438 3.76 4.04 -31.30
C ARG A 438 2.46 3.81 -30.57
N THR A 439 1.90 4.88 -30.03
CA THR A 439 0.59 4.83 -29.36
C THR A 439 -0.51 5.17 -30.33
N ILE A 440 -1.56 4.35 -30.37
CA ILE A 440 -2.79 4.58 -31.12
C ILE A 440 -3.91 4.86 -30.11
N LEU A 441 -4.48 6.07 -30.18
CA LEU A 441 -5.61 6.49 -29.36
C LEU A 441 -6.86 6.48 -30.23
N THR A 442 -7.72 5.45 -30.06
CA THR A 442 -8.91 5.28 -30.88
C THR A 442 -9.93 6.38 -30.59
N ASP A 443 -10.38 7.07 -31.64
CA ASP A 443 -11.39 8.14 -31.56
C ASP A 443 -11.05 9.26 -30.56
N TYR A 444 -9.75 9.57 -30.40
CA TYR A 444 -9.26 10.60 -29.52
C TYR A 444 -8.29 11.53 -30.24
N GLN A 445 -8.54 12.84 -30.15
CA GLN A 445 -7.67 13.84 -30.74
C GLN A 445 -6.68 14.36 -29.70
N VAL A 446 -5.39 14.22 -29.98
CA VAL A 446 -4.32 14.70 -29.11
C VAL A 446 -4.04 16.18 -29.35
N ASN A 447 -4.32 17.01 -28.34
CA ASN A 447 -4.04 18.45 -28.36
C ASN A 447 -2.74 18.79 -27.61
N GLU A 448 -2.54 18.20 -26.44
CA GLU A 448 -1.38 18.44 -25.57
C GLU A 448 -0.88 17.11 -24.99
N VAL A 449 0.42 17.02 -24.74
CA VAL A 449 1.04 15.91 -24.02
C VAL A 449 2.03 16.50 -23.02
N LYS A 450 1.94 16.02 -21.77
CA LYS A 450 2.94 16.26 -20.72
C LYS A 450 3.49 14.93 -20.26
N GLY A 451 4.79 14.86 -20.02
CA GLY A 451 5.45 13.65 -19.59
C GLY A 451 6.34 13.87 -18.37
N GLU A 452 6.40 12.86 -17.53
CA GLU A 452 7.26 12.77 -16.36
C GLU A 452 7.92 11.39 -16.33
N ILE A 453 9.20 11.32 -15.98
CA ILE A 453 9.97 10.08 -16.00
C ILE A 453 10.88 9.96 -14.78
N VAL A 454 10.97 8.76 -14.24
CA VAL A 454 12.05 8.30 -13.38
C VAL A 454 12.88 7.29 -14.17
N HIS A 455 14.18 7.56 -14.28
CA HIS A 455 15.11 6.79 -15.08
C HIS A 455 16.49 6.83 -14.44
N GLY A 456 17.20 5.71 -14.46
CA GLY A 456 18.55 5.58 -13.94
C GLY A 456 19.15 4.20 -14.22
N GLU A 457 20.37 3.97 -13.78
CA GLU A 457 20.97 2.62 -13.78
C GLU A 457 20.39 1.78 -12.63
N MET A 458 20.44 0.45 -12.72
CA MET A 458 19.73 -0.46 -11.82
C MET A 458 20.04 -0.28 -10.31
N HIS A 459 21.25 0.18 -9.97
CA HIS A 459 21.66 0.40 -8.57
C HIS A 459 21.51 1.87 -8.12
N GLU A 460 21.08 2.77 -9.01
CA GLU A 460 20.91 4.17 -8.61
C GLU A 460 19.84 4.29 -7.52
N MET A 461 20.16 5.10 -6.52
CA MET A 461 19.34 5.34 -5.34
C MET A 461 19.64 6.72 -4.76
N ASN A 462 18.77 7.18 -3.89
CA ASN A 462 19.00 8.37 -3.10
C ASN A 462 19.64 8.01 -1.76
N THR A 463 20.65 8.76 -1.38
CA THR A 463 21.32 8.66 -0.06
C THR A 463 21.29 10.01 0.63
N PHE A 464 21.60 10.07 1.91
CA PHE A 464 21.65 11.35 2.63
C PHE A 464 22.76 12.28 2.11
N GLU A 465 23.81 11.73 1.47
CA GLU A 465 24.86 12.49 0.79
C GLU A 465 24.43 12.93 -0.62
N THR A 466 23.60 12.16 -1.31
CA THR A 466 23.12 12.42 -2.66
C THR A 466 21.60 12.25 -2.75
N PRO A 467 20.81 13.17 -2.14
CA PRO A 467 19.37 12.98 -1.94
C PRO A 467 18.53 13.04 -3.23
N ASP A 468 19.05 13.58 -4.31
CA ASP A 468 18.36 13.85 -5.57
C ASP A 468 18.95 13.09 -6.78
N GLN A 469 19.70 12.01 -6.54
CA GLN A 469 20.30 11.19 -7.60
C GLN A 469 19.22 10.64 -8.54
N VAL A 470 18.16 10.07 -7.96
CA VAL A 470 16.97 9.60 -8.64
C VAL A 470 15.80 10.52 -8.29
N ARG A 471 15.18 11.12 -9.31
CA ARG A 471 14.04 12.03 -9.14
C ARG A 471 13.17 12.05 -10.39
N VAL A 472 11.96 12.55 -10.25
CA VAL A 472 11.10 12.86 -11.41
C VAL A 472 11.75 13.94 -12.26
N LYS A 473 11.80 13.70 -13.58
CA LYS A 473 12.25 14.64 -14.59
C LYS A 473 11.13 14.85 -15.63
N GLU A 474 11.07 16.03 -16.24
CA GLU A 474 10.19 16.26 -17.38
C GLU A 474 10.59 15.36 -18.55
N PHE A 475 9.59 14.83 -19.24
CA PHE A 475 9.76 14.03 -20.45
C PHE A 475 9.04 14.70 -21.62
N ASN A 476 9.81 15.40 -22.44
CA ASN A 476 9.28 16.27 -23.51
C ASN A 476 9.47 15.68 -24.92
N GLU A 477 10.12 14.54 -25.07
CA GLU A 477 10.44 13.89 -26.35
C GLU A 477 9.27 13.06 -26.88
N VAL A 478 8.09 13.70 -27.03
CA VAL A 478 6.87 13.08 -27.53
C VAL A 478 6.42 13.76 -28.81
N GLU A 479 6.33 12.97 -29.89
CA GLU A 479 5.81 13.42 -31.18
C GLU A 479 4.32 13.12 -31.29
N LYS A 480 3.51 14.13 -31.67
CA LYS A 480 2.09 13.91 -32.02
C LYS A 480 2.00 13.37 -33.44
N THR A 481 1.19 12.34 -33.63
CA THR A 481 0.91 11.69 -34.93
C THR A 481 -0.58 11.77 -35.28
N ALA A 482 -0.93 11.37 -36.49
CA ALA A 482 -2.34 11.33 -36.91
C ALA A 482 -3.20 10.32 -36.10
N GLU A 483 -2.57 9.32 -35.49
CA GLU A 483 -3.25 8.25 -34.75
C GLU A 483 -3.09 8.34 -33.24
N GLY A 484 -2.24 9.23 -32.76
CA GLY A 484 -1.91 9.38 -31.34
C GLY A 484 -0.56 10.02 -31.09
N ILE A 485 0.35 9.31 -30.42
CA ILE A 485 1.69 9.82 -30.07
C ILE A 485 2.79 8.80 -30.36
N ARG A 486 4.02 9.29 -30.51
CA ARG A 486 5.25 8.51 -30.65
C ARG A 486 6.31 9.03 -29.70
N PHE A 487 7.04 8.14 -29.05
CA PHE A 487 8.14 8.48 -28.16
C PHE A 487 9.09 7.28 -28.00
N THR A 488 10.25 7.52 -27.42
CA THR A 488 11.18 6.46 -27.02
C THR A 488 11.27 6.42 -25.50
N ILE A 489 10.89 5.29 -24.90
CA ILE A 489 11.06 5.07 -23.46
C ILE A 489 12.46 4.49 -23.20
N PRO A 490 13.33 5.16 -22.42
CA PRO A 490 14.67 4.66 -22.13
C PRO A 490 14.61 3.39 -21.26
N LYS A 491 15.69 2.63 -21.29
CA LYS A 491 15.89 1.45 -20.42
C LYS A 491 15.73 1.82 -18.95
N CYS A 492 15.41 0.85 -18.11
CA CYS A 492 15.35 1.00 -16.66
C CYS A 492 14.60 2.29 -16.25
N SER A 493 13.32 2.40 -16.64
CA SER A 493 12.54 3.61 -16.41
C SER A 493 11.08 3.36 -16.11
N VAL A 494 10.48 4.33 -15.45
CA VAL A 494 9.03 4.45 -15.23
C VAL A 494 8.61 5.79 -15.79
N LEU A 495 7.62 5.79 -16.69
CA LEU A 495 7.12 6.95 -17.41
C LEU A 495 5.63 7.17 -17.11
N HIS A 496 5.25 8.41 -16.91
CA HIS A 496 3.87 8.88 -16.92
C HIS A 496 3.66 9.89 -18.05
N LEU A 497 2.59 9.73 -18.82
CA LEU A 497 2.13 10.71 -19.82
C LEU A 497 0.69 11.13 -19.52
N GLU A 498 0.46 12.42 -19.48
CA GLU A 498 -0.86 13.04 -19.53
C GLU A 498 -1.13 13.50 -20.98
N VAL A 499 -2.20 12.99 -21.58
CA VAL A 499 -2.61 13.29 -22.96
C VAL A 499 -3.98 13.97 -22.93
N ARG A 500 -4.06 15.15 -23.55
CA ARG A 500 -5.27 15.97 -23.67
C ARG A 500 -5.64 16.30 -25.10
#